data_6159f6c125d23e19e59b0fa295f865fe
#
_entry.id   6159f6c125d23e19e59b0fa295f865fe
#
_cell.length_a   1.000
_cell.length_b   1.000
_cell.length_c   1.000
_cell.angle_alpha   90.00
_cell.angle_beta   90.00
_cell.angle_gamma   90.00
#
_symmetry.space_group_name_H-M   'P 1'
#
loop_
_entity.id
_entity.type
_entity.pdbx_description
1 polymer ?
#
loop_
_entity_poly.entity_id
_entity_poly.type
_entity_poly.pdbx_seq_one_letter_code
_entity_poly.pdbx_strand_id
1 'polypeptide(L)'
;RRPGRTPSPPSYRTTPGLRYLSGSGCLSYDNSLQFPDMIHSDFSFQFIHTGLFFLLLFVVSDIISLPFTCYNTFVIEEKYGFNKTTVKTFVLDKIKGYILTLILGGGVLAGVLYVFNLLSEGFWLWIWVGLSGLMLFINMFYADLIVPIFNKLSPLEEGSLREKIEAYTTKVGYALKNIYIIDGSKRSTKANAFFSGLGPRKTIALYDTLIEKHGEEELVAVLAHEVGHFKKKHVLTSM
;
A
#
# COMPACT_ATOMS: atom_id res chain seq x y z
N ARG A 1 33.04 81.74 8.81
CA ARG A 1 31.90 80.84 8.59
C ARG A 1 32.51 79.40 8.44
N ARG A 2 32.21 78.53 9.41
CA ARG A 2 32.62 77.11 9.34
C ARG A 2 31.53 76.32 8.56
N PRO A 3 31.86 75.37 7.65
CA PRO A 3 30.87 74.57 6.98
C PRO A 3 30.29 73.53 7.95
N GLY A 4 28.94 73.39 7.93
CA GLY A 4 28.17 72.53 8.80
C GLY A 4 28.50 71.03 8.63
N ARG A 5 28.59 70.34 9.76
CA ARG A 5 28.65 68.89 9.80
C ARG A 5 27.32 68.32 9.33
N THR A 6 27.35 67.53 8.32
CA THR A 6 26.24 66.66 7.96
C THR A 6 26.03 65.59 9.05
N PRO A 7 24.84 65.33 9.51
CA PRO A 7 24.56 64.29 10.50
C PRO A 7 24.84 62.92 9.90
N SER A 8 25.54 62.10 10.67
CA SER A 8 25.75 60.68 10.34
C SER A 8 24.42 59.92 10.28
N PRO A 9 24.22 59.04 9.30
CA PRO A 9 23.00 58.28 9.21
C PRO A 9 22.81 57.35 10.41
N PRO A 10 21.58 57.10 10.87
CA PRO A 10 21.32 56.22 12.01
C PRO A 10 21.76 54.78 11.71
N SER A 11 22.44 54.18 12.68
CA SER A 11 22.82 52.78 12.65
C SER A 11 21.57 51.88 12.78
N TYR A 12 21.18 51.28 11.69
CA TYR A 12 20.07 50.29 11.70
C TYR A 12 20.58 48.95 12.17
N ARG A 13 19.94 48.38 13.22
CA ARG A 13 20.09 46.96 13.57
C ARG A 13 19.51 46.14 12.43
N THR A 14 20.35 45.41 11.71
CA THR A 14 19.91 44.49 10.70
C THR A 14 19.25 43.27 11.37
N THR A 15 17.93 43.16 11.27
CA THR A 15 17.26 41.88 11.42
C THR A 15 17.57 41.03 10.19
N PRO A 16 17.88 39.73 10.36
CA PRO A 16 18.15 38.84 9.21
C PRO A 16 16.94 38.83 8.26
N GLY A 17 17.18 39.16 6.98
CA GLY A 17 16.15 39.07 5.92
C GLY A 17 15.66 40.39 5.31
N LEU A 18 15.99 41.58 5.88
CA LEU A 18 15.55 42.87 5.32
C LEU A 18 16.75 43.79 5.00
N ARG A 19 17.02 44.00 3.71
CA ARG A 19 17.96 45.05 3.24
C ARG A 19 17.16 46.18 2.60
N TYR A 20 17.37 47.37 3.10
CA TYR A 20 16.86 48.61 2.48
C TYR A 20 17.84 49.07 1.39
N LEU A 21 17.36 49.20 0.16
CA LEU A 21 18.11 49.91 -0.89
C LEU A 21 17.77 51.39 -0.81
N SER A 22 18.80 52.23 -0.66
CA SER A 22 18.67 53.70 -0.64
C SER A 22 18.28 54.16 -2.05
N GLY A 23 17.15 54.83 -2.17
CA GLY A 23 16.84 55.68 -3.31
C GLY A 23 15.54 55.47 -4.05
N SER A 24 14.87 54.37 -3.91
CA SER A 24 13.54 54.21 -4.53
C SER A 24 12.75 53.22 -3.71
N GLY A 25 11.91 53.62 -2.84
CA GLY A 25 11.09 52.90 -1.87
C GLY A 25 10.52 51.52 -2.25
N CYS A 26 11.32 50.66 -2.86
CA CYS A 26 10.96 49.28 -3.20
C CYS A 26 11.70 48.35 -2.27
N LEU A 27 10.99 47.62 -1.44
CA LEU A 27 11.47 46.48 -0.66
C LEU A 27 11.73 45.32 -1.62
N SER A 28 12.98 45.05 -1.94
CA SER A 28 13.31 43.77 -2.59
C SER A 28 13.57 42.71 -1.54
N TYR A 29 12.77 41.69 -1.55
CA TYR A 29 12.97 40.49 -0.76
C TYR A 29 14.08 39.65 -1.43
N ASP A 30 15.23 39.49 -0.73
CA ASP A 30 16.32 38.65 -1.24
C ASP A 30 15.95 37.16 -1.01
N ASN A 31 15.38 36.57 -2.04
CA ASN A 31 14.93 35.19 -2.06
C ASN A 31 16.06 34.17 -2.34
N SER A 32 17.31 34.61 -2.46
CA SER A 32 18.35 33.74 -3.04
C SER A 32 19.04 32.77 -2.08
N LEU A 33 18.83 32.89 -0.75
CA LEU A 33 19.66 32.11 0.20
C LEU A 33 18.91 31.25 1.24
N GLN A 34 17.58 31.25 1.30
CA GLN A 34 16.86 30.54 2.37
C GLN A 34 15.79 29.53 1.91
N PHE A 35 15.49 29.43 0.62
CA PHE A 35 14.39 28.58 0.14
C PHE A 35 14.64 27.06 0.25
N PRO A 36 15.84 26.52 0.02
CA PRO A 36 16.05 25.09 0.12
C PRO A 36 15.88 24.55 1.54
N ASP A 37 16.43 25.29 2.55
CA ASP A 37 16.43 24.82 3.94
C ASP A 37 15.05 24.96 4.61
N MET A 38 14.27 25.99 4.27
CA MET A 38 12.91 26.17 4.77
C MET A 38 11.96 25.10 4.22
N ILE A 39 12.03 24.79 2.93
CA ILE A 39 11.18 23.76 2.31
C ILE A 39 11.48 22.37 2.92
N HIS A 40 12.74 22.05 3.17
CA HIS A 40 13.12 20.79 3.80
C HIS A 40 12.68 20.71 5.26
N SER A 41 12.81 21.78 6.03
CA SER A 41 12.35 21.80 7.43
C SER A 41 10.82 21.69 7.53
N ASP A 42 10.09 22.38 6.67
CA ASP A 42 8.63 22.35 6.65
C ASP A 42 8.08 21.00 6.21
N PHE A 43 8.68 20.37 5.20
CA PHE A 43 8.29 19.02 4.77
C PHE A 43 8.53 17.99 5.87
N SER A 44 9.72 18.00 6.50
CA SER A 44 10.05 17.06 7.58
C SER A 44 9.15 17.27 8.79
N PHE A 45 8.86 18.51 9.15
CA PHE A 45 7.95 18.85 10.23
C PHE A 45 6.52 18.36 9.94
N GLN A 46 5.97 18.66 8.77
CA GLN A 46 4.65 18.21 8.34
C GLN A 46 4.57 16.69 8.30
N PHE A 47 5.59 16.01 7.74
CA PHE A 47 5.64 14.56 7.67
C PHE A 47 5.60 13.92 9.06
N ILE A 48 6.40 14.42 10.00
CA ILE A 48 6.46 13.89 11.37
C ILE A 48 5.10 14.09 12.07
N HIS A 49 4.53 15.28 12.05
CA HIS A 49 3.28 15.57 12.75
C HIS A 49 2.10 14.82 12.14
N THR A 50 1.97 14.83 10.84
CA THR A 50 0.92 14.09 10.13
C THR A 50 1.11 12.58 10.32
N GLY A 51 2.37 12.10 10.27
CA GLY A 51 2.70 10.71 10.53
C GLY A 51 2.34 10.27 11.94
N LEU A 52 2.67 11.07 12.96
CA LEU A 52 2.31 10.80 14.35
C LEU A 52 0.79 10.80 14.56
N PHE A 53 0.07 11.70 13.92
CA PHE A 53 -1.40 11.74 13.98
C PHE A 53 -2.01 10.45 13.40
N PHE A 54 -1.61 10.04 12.21
CA PHE A 54 -2.11 8.79 11.61
C PHE A 54 -1.65 7.55 12.37
N LEU A 55 -0.42 7.55 12.90
CA LEU A 55 0.06 6.47 13.75
C LEU A 55 -0.77 6.34 15.03
N LEU A 56 -1.11 7.46 15.67
CA LEU A 56 -1.97 7.46 16.85
C LEU A 56 -3.36 6.91 16.51
N LEU A 57 -3.97 7.37 15.42
CA LEU A 57 -5.27 6.84 14.96
C LEU A 57 -5.20 5.34 14.66
N PHE A 58 -4.14 4.89 14.02
CA PHE A 58 -3.91 3.47 13.73
C PHE A 58 -3.80 2.65 15.02
N VAL A 59 -3.00 3.09 16.00
CA VAL A 59 -2.82 2.40 17.29
C VAL A 59 -4.13 2.36 18.06
N VAL A 60 -4.86 3.47 18.16
CA VAL A 60 -6.17 3.51 18.86
C VAL A 60 -7.18 2.58 18.18
N SER A 61 -7.27 2.62 16.85
CA SER A 61 -8.15 1.74 16.08
C SER A 61 -7.79 0.26 16.29
N ASP A 62 -6.50 -0.06 16.29
CA ASP A 62 -6.06 -1.45 16.50
C ASP A 62 -6.33 -1.94 17.95
N ILE A 63 -6.08 -1.10 18.95
CA ILE A 63 -6.40 -1.43 20.36
C ILE A 63 -7.89 -1.74 20.52
N ILE A 64 -8.77 -0.96 19.87
CA ILE A 64 -10.21 -1.18 19.91
C ILE A 64 -10.59 -2.47 19.15
N SER A 65 -9.98 -2.71 17.99
CA SER A 65 -10.31 -3.83 17.11
C SER A 65 -9.73 -5.16 17.57
N LEU A 66 -8.60 -5.14 18.29
CA LEU A 66 -7.86 -6.34 18.68
C LEU A 66 -8.70 -7.33 19.51
N PRO A 67 -9.45 -6.91 20.55
CA PRO A 67 -10.30 -7.83 21.32
C PRO A 67 -11.35 -8.53 20.44
N PHE A 68 -11.97 -7.80 19.51
CA PHE A 68 -12.97 -8.37 18.59
C PHE A 68 -12.33 -9.35 17.60
N THR A 69 -11.13 -9.04 17.09
CA THR A 69 -10.39 -9.94 16.21
C THR A 69 -9.99 -11.22 16.95
N CYS A 70 -9.48 -11.10 18.18
CA CYS A 70 -9.16 -12.27 19.00
C CYS A 70 -10.41 -13.11 19.31
N TYR A 71 -11.52 -12.47 19.68
CA TYR A 71 -12.78 -13.18 19.94
C TYR A 71 -13.30 -13.90 18.70
N ASN A 72 -13.26 -13.23 17.55
CA ASN A 72 -13.69 -13.86 16.28
C ASN A 72 -12.82 -15.07 15.94
N THR A 73 -11.48 -14.94 16.03
CA THR A 73 -10.56 -16.01 15.62
C THR A 73 -10.56 -17.18 16.61
N PHE A 74 -10.41 -16.90 17.91
CA PHE A 74 -10.18 -17.94 18.92
C PHE A 74 -11.46 -18.44 19.62
N VAL A 75 -12.59 -17.76 19.44
CA VAL A 75 -13.85 -18.19 20.03
C VAL A 75 -14.84 -18.58 18.93
N ILE A 76 -15.13 -17.67 17.99
CA ILE A 76 -16.16 -17.93 16.99
C ILE A 76 -15.66 -18.96 15.95
N GLU A 77 -14.55 -18.69 15.27
CA GLU A 77 -14.03 -19.61 14.24
C GLU A 77 -13.57 -20.94 14.84
N GLU A 78 -13.07 -20.96 16.07
CA GLU A 78 -12.74 -22.18 16.81
C GLU A 78 -14.00 -23.02 17.06
N LYS A 79 -15.08 -22.39 17.54
CA LYS A 79 -16.36 -23.06 17.81
C LYS A 79 -16.94 -23.77 16.56
N TYR A 80 -16.73 -23.19 15.38
CA TYR A 80 -17.19 -23.76 14.12
C TYR A 80 -16.14 -24.64 13.42
N GLY A 81 -14.99 -24.89 14.04
CA GLY A 81 -13.94 -25.73 13.49
C GLY A 81 -13.18 -25.11 12.31
N PHE A 82 -13.28 -23.80 12.13
CA PHE A 82 -12.59 -23.10 11.05
C PHE A 82 -11.19 -22.64 11.44
N ASN A 83 -10.94 -22.36 12.72
CA ASN A 83 -9.64 -21.86 13.15
C ASN A 83 -8.57 -22.98 13.21
N LYS A 84 -7.42 -22.68 12.61
CA LYS A 84 -6.15 -23.44 12.76
C LYS A 84 -5.01 -22.52 13.19
N THR A 85 -5.30 -21.24 13.36
CA THR A 85 -4.31 -20.23 13.72
C THR A 85 -3.88 -20.41 15.16
N THR A 86 -2.59 -20.65 15.40
CA THR A 86 -2.01 -20.62 16.74
C THR A 86 -1.81 -19.16 17.19
N VAL A 87 -1.75 -18.95 18.52
CA VAL A 87 -1.45 -17.61 19.08
C VAL A 87 -0.13 -17.06 18.52
N LYS A 88 0.88 -17.91 18.36
CA LYS A 88 2.17 -17.54 17.77
C LYS A 88 2.01 -17.04 16.33
N THR A 89 1.26 -17.76 15.51
CA THR A 89 0.98 -17.37 14.10
C THR A 89 0.22 -16.04 14.07
N PHE A 90 -0.80 -15.89 14.93
CA PHE A 90 -1.58 -14.67 15.02
C PHE A 90 -0.71 -13.44 15.34
N VAL A 91 0.14 -13.55 16.37
CA VAL A 91 1.04 -12.44 16.78
C VAL A 91 2.05 -12.13 15.66
N LEU A 92 2.67 -13.15 15.05
CA LEU A 92 3.61 -12.93 13.96
C LEU A 92 2.95 -12.28 12.74
N ASP A 93 1.73 -12.66 12.40
CA ASP A 93 0.97 -12.07 11.29
C ASP A 93 0.60 -10.62 11.59
N LYS A 94 0.24 -10.30 12.85
CA LYS A 94 0.03 -8.92 13.30
C LYS A 94 1.29 -8.07 13.15
N ILE A 95 2.45 -8.56 13.61
CA ILE A 95 3.73 -7.85 13.49
C ILE A 95 4.08 -7.60 12.02
N LYS A 96 3.95 -8.62 11.16
CA LYS A 96 4.17 -8.47 9.72
C LYS A 96 3.22 -7.46 9.10
N GLY A 97 1.95 -7.49 9.49
CA GLY A 97 0.93 -6.53 9.06
C GLY A 97 1.30 -5.10 9.46
N TYR A 98 1.76 -4.88 10.69
CA TYR A 98 2.20 -3.55 11.15
C TYR A 98 3.40 -3.03 10.36
N ILE A 99 4.42 -3.88 10.13
CA ILE A 99 5.59 -3.51 9.33
C ILE A 99 5.15 -3.13 7.90
N LEU A 100 4.30 -3.95 7.29
CA LEU A 100 3.78 -3.68 5.95
C LEU A 100 2.97 -2.38 5.89
N THR A 101 2.10 -2.14 6.89
CA THR A 101 1.32 -0.91 7.01
C THR A 101 2.23 0.32 7.18
N LEU A 102 3.28 0.24 7.99
CA LEU A 102 4.23 1.34 8.16
C LEU A 102 5.02 1.63 6.87
N ILE A 103 5.46 0.60 6.15
CA ILE A 103 6.20 0.78 4.89
C ILE A 103 5.28 1.35 3.80
N LEU A 104 4.14 0.73 3.55
CA LEU A 104 3.22 1.17 2.49
C LEU A 104 2.51 2.47 2.86
N GLY A 105 1.95 2.57 4.08
CA GLY A 105 1.26 3.75 4.54
C GLY A 105 2.19 4.96 4.71
N GLY A 106 3.37 4.75 5.28
CA GLY A 106 4.42 5.78 5.37
C GLY A 106 4.90 6.24 4.00
N GLY A 107 5.10 5.31 3.07
CA GLY A 107 5.46 5.64 1.68
C GLY A 107 4.38 6.44 0.95
N VAL A 108 3.11 6.05 1.10
CA VAL A 108 1.97 6.79 0.55
C VAL A 108 1.89 8.18 1.17
N LEU A 109 1.99 8.30 2.49
CA LEU A 109 1.95 9.59 3.19
C LEU A 109 3.09 10.50 2.71
N ALA A 110 4.31 9.99 2.63
CA ALA A 110 5.45 10.75 2.11
C ALA A 110 5.23 11.21 0.67
N GLY A 111 4.72 10.33 -0.20
CA GLY A 111 4.41 10.67 -1.59
C GLY A 111 3.32 11.74 -1.71
N VAL A 112 2.26 11.63 -0.93
CA VAL A 112 1.16 12.62 -0.91
C VAL A 112 1.67 13.98 -0.45
N LEU A 113 2.40 14.05 0.66
CA LEU A 113 2.96 15.29 1.18
C LEU A 113 4.01 15.88 0.24
N TYR A 114 4.82 15.05 -0.41
CA TYR A 114 5.78 15.51 -1.42
C TYR A 114 5.09 16.17 -2.61
N VAL A 115 4.08 15.51 -3.19
CA VAL A 115 3.31 16.07 -4.32
C VAL A 115 2.57 17.34 -3.90
N PHE A 116 1.99 17.36 -2.70
CA PHE A 116 1.31 18.53 -2.15
C PHE A 116 2.26 19.74 -2.02
N ASN A 117 3.49 19.53 -1.52
CA ASN A 117 4.46 20.61 -1.39
C ASN A 117 5.11 21.03 -2.72
N LEU A 118 5.18 20.11 -3.70
CA LEU A 118 5.77 20.41 -5.01
C LEU A 118 4.83 21.19 -5.92
N LEU A 119 3.52 20.94 -5.84
CA LEU A 119 2.50 21.49 -6.74
C LEU A 119 1.55 22.39 -5.95
N SER A 120 1.47 23.67 -6.33
CA SER A 120 0.55 24.62 -5.74
C SER A 120 -0.90 24.39 -6.20
N GLU A 121 -1.10 23.99 -7.46
CA GLU A 121 -2.41 23.72 -8.05
C GLU A 121 -2.45 22.36 -8.72
N GLY A 122 -3.63 21.73 -8.75
CA GLY A 122 -3.84 20.44 -9.42
C GLY A 122 -3.17 19.24 -8.75
N PHE A 123 -2.57 19.38 -7.55
CA PHE A 123 -1.90 18.31 -6.81
C PHE A 123 -2.79 17.09 -6.60
N TRP A 124 -4.08 17.27 -6.39
CA TRP A 124 -5.07 16.23 -6.19
C TRP A 124 -5.16 15.26 -7.37
N LEU A 125 -5.00 15.76 -8.62
CA LEU A 125 -5.00 14.91 -9.81
C LEU A 125 -3.79 13.98 -9.84
N TRP A 126 -2.61 14.50 -9.52
CA TRP A 126 -1.38 13.70 -9.46
C TRP A 126 -1.40 12.68 -8.34
N ILE A 127 -1.96 13.05 -7.17
CA ILE A 127 -2.18 12.10 -6.08
C ILE A 127 -3.14 11.00 -6.53
N TRP A 128 -4.25 11.35 -7.17
CA TRP A 128 -5.22 10.38 -7.67
C TRP A 128 -4.58 9.42 -8.70
N VAL A 129 -3.81 9.94 -9.67
CA VAL A 129 -3.09 9.13 -10.66
C VAL A 129 -2.07 8.21 -9.96
N GLY A 130 -1.29 8.74 -9.02
CA GLY A 130 -0.30 7.97 -8.26
C GLY A 130 -0.92 6.84 -7.43
N LEU A 131 -1.99 7.13 -6.70
CA LEU A 131 -2.71 6.12 -5.89
C LEU A 131 -3.40 5.07 -6.78
N SER A 132 -4.00 5.49 -7.90
CA SER A 132 -4.58 4.55 -8.87
C SER A 132 -3.51 3.64 -9.47
N GLY A 133 -2.36 4.19 -9.83
CA GLY A 133 -1.21 3.42 -10.31
C GLY A 133 -0.68 2.45 -9.27
N LEU A 134 -0.55 2.88 -8.01
CA LEU A 134 -0.15 2.02 -6.89
C LEU A 134 -1.16 0.90 -6.65
N MET A 135 -2.45 1.20 -6.68
CA MET A 135 -3.51 0.21 -6.54
C MET A 135 -3.44 -0.86 -7.64
N LEU A 136 -3.29 -0.44 -8.89
CA LEU A 136 -3.10 -1.36 -10.01
C LEU A 136 -1.83 -2.19 -9.87
N PHE A 137 -0.72 -1.58 -9.43
CA PHE A 137 0.54 -2.27 -9.18
C PHE A 137 0.39 -3.33 -8.09
N ILE A 138 -0.21 -2.99 -6.94
CA ILE A 138 -0.44 -3.94 -5.85
C ILE A 138 -1.33 -5.09 -6.34
N ASN A 139 -2.44 -4.80 -7.04
CA ASN A 139 -3.32 -5.85 -7.58
C ASN A 139 -2.59 -6.77 -8.57
N MET A 140 -1.72 -6.21 -9.42
CA MET A 140 -0.97 -6.99 -10.40
C MET A 140 0.06 -7.93 -9.76
N PHE A 141 0.69 -7.49 -8.68
CA PHE A 141 1.77 -8.20 -8.01
C PHE A 141 1.38 -8.80 -6.65
N TYR A 142 0.08 -8.80 -6.32
CA TYR A 142 -0.41 -9.24 -5.01
C TYR A 142 0.08 -10.66 -4.64
N ALA A 143 -0.06 -11.62 -5.56
CA ALA A 143 0.37 -12.98 -5.33
C ALA A 143 1.90 -13.13 -5.22
N ASP A 144 2.65 -12.30 -5.92
CA ASP A 144 4.12 -12.39 -5.96
C ASP A 144 4.79 -11.63 -4.80
N LEU A 145 4.17 -10.53 -4.30
CA LEU A 145 4.77 -9.65 -3.29
C LEU A 145 4.13 -9.78 -1.90
N ILE A 146 2.80 -9.77 -1.83
CA ILE A 146 2.09 -9.68 -0.55
C ILE A 146 1.85 -11.08 0.04
N VAL A 147 1.39 -12.02 -0.77
CA VAL A 147 1.06 -13.38 -0.29
C VAL A 147 2.26 -14.08 0.34
N PRO A 148 3.50 -14.03 -0.21
CA PRO A 148 4.66 -14.69 0.38
C PRO A 148 5.08 -14.17 1.75
N ILE A 149 4.68 -12.96 2.11
CA ILE A 149 4.94 -12.39 3.44
C ILE A 149 4.22 -13.20 4.53
N PHE A 150 3.02 -13.68 4.22
CA PHE A 150 2.14 -14.36 5.18
C PHE A 150 2.09 -15.87 4.98
N ASN A 151 2.05 -16.33 3.73
CA ASN A 151 1.82 -17.71 3.35
C ASN A 151 2.96 -18.24 2.50
N LYS A 152 3.25 -19.53 2.63
CA LYS A 152 4.16 -20.22 1.71
C LYS A 152 3.42 -20.46 0.39
N LEU A 153 4.06 -20.05 -0.71
CA LEU A 153 3.63 -20.39 -2.06
C LEU A 153 4.50 -21.51 -2.59
N SER A 154 3.89 -22.58 -3.06
CA SER A 154 4.56 -23.67 -3.75
C SER A 154 3.98 -23.81 -5.15
N PRO A 155 4.78 -23.98 -6.21
CA PRO A 155 4.23 -24.25 -7.53
C PRO A 155 3.43 -25.55 -7.49
N LEU A 156 2.32 -25.61 -8.24
CA LEU A 156 1.57 -26.84 -8.42
C LEU A 156 2.47 -27.81 -9.21
N GLU A 157 2.69 -29.00 -8.65
CA GLU A 157 3.49 -30.05 -9.28
C GLU A 157 2.83 -30.53 -10.58
N GLU A 158 3.61 -31.12 -11.47
CA GLU A 158 3.10 -31.73 -12.68
C GLU A 158 2.24 -32.96 -12.33
N GLY A 159 1.07 -33.05 -12.94
CA GLY A 159 0.10 -34.11 -12.68
C GLY A 159 -1.26 -33.84 -13.33
N SER A 160 -2.21 -34.75 -13.14
CA SER A 160 -3.53 -34.71 -13.77
C SER A 160 -4.30 -33.41 -13.53
N LEU A 161 -4.24 -32.87 -12.30
CA LEU A 161 -4.89 -31.60 -11.96
C LEU A 161 -4.32 -30.44 -12.77
N ARG A 162 -2.99 -30.36 -12.85
CA ARG A 162 -2.32 -29.29 -13.61
C ARG A 162 -2.66 -29.37 -15.09
N GLU A 163 -2.59 -30.56 -15.67
CA GLU A 163 -2.94 -30.79 -17.08
C GLU A 163 -4.38 -30.36 -17.39
N LYS A 164 -5.33 -30.71 -16.52
CA LYS A 164 -6.74 -30.31 -16.66
C LYS A 164 -6.93 -28.80 -16.58
N ILE A 165 -6.24 -28.12 -15.65
CA ILE A 165 -6.28 -26.67 -15.52
C ILE A 165 -5.70 -25.99 -16.76
N GLU A 166 -4.54 -26.45 -17.23
CA GLU A 166 -3.88 -25.91 -18.42
C GLU A 166 -4.71 -26.14 -19.68
N ALA A 167 -5.29 -27.35 -19.85
CA ALA A 167 -6.18 -27.66 -20.96
C ALA A 167 -7.44 -26.75 -20.96
N TYR A 168 -8.05 -26.56 -19.78
CA TYR A 168 -9.20 -25.66 -19.66
C TYR A 168 -8.81 -24.21 -20.00
N THR A 169 -7.74 -23.70 -19.42
CA THR A 169 -7.31 -22.29 -19.63
C THR A 169 -6.89 -22.02 -21.06
N THR A 170 -6.27 -23.00 -21.72
CA THR A 170 -5.95 -22.94 -23.16
C THR A 170 -7.24 -22.88 -24.00
N LYS A 171 -8.22 -23.77 -23.72
CA LYS A 171 -9.53 -23.81 -24.41
C LYS A 171 -10.27 -22.47 -24.32
N VAL A 172 -10.19 -21.80 -23.18
CA VAL A 172 -10.87 -20.49 -22.98
C VAL A 172 -10.01 -19.29 -23.34
N GLY A 173 -8.80 -19.49 -23.86
CA GLY A 173 -7.87 -18.41 -24.24
C GLY A 173 -7.37 -17.59 -23.03
N TYR A 174 -7.20 -18.24 -21.86
CA TYR A 174 -6.70 -17.63 -20.65
C TYR A 174 -5.21 -17.95 -20.49
N ALA A 175 -4.33 -17.00 -20.84
CA ALA A 175 -2.90 -17.20 -20.69
C ALA A 175 -2.50 -17.20 -19.21
N LEU A 176 -2.19 -18.39 -18.69
CA LEU A 176 -1.64 -18.57 -17.35
C LEU A 176 -0.12 -18.48 -17.37
N LYS A 177 0.43 -17.79 -16.36
CA LYS A 177 1.86 -17.78 -16.10
C LYS A 177 2.23 -18.86 -15.08
N ASN A 178 1.54 -18.87 -13.94
CA ASN A 178 1.85 -19.75 -12.83
C ASN A 178 0.58 -20.27 -12.15
N ILE A 179 0.69 -21.48 -11.59
CA ILE A 179 -0.31 -22.05 -10.69
C ILE A 179 0.41 -22.34 -9.37
N TYR A 180 -0.08 -21.75 -8.27
CA TYR A 180 0.48 -21.91 -6.94
C TYR A 180 -0.47 -22.59 -6.00
N ILE A 181 0.09 -23.33 -5.03
CA ILE A 181 -0.61 -23.81 -3.85
C ILE A 181 -0.18 -22.94 -2.67
N ILE A 182 -1.17 -22.52 -1.87
CA ILE A 182 -1.00 -21.73 -0.66
C ILE A 182 -1.22 -22.61 0.56
N ASP A 183 -0.37 -22.51 1.57
CA ASP A 183 -0.49 -23.19 2.87
C ASP A 183 -1.61 -22.56 3.75
N GLY A 184 -2.84 -22.55 3.23
CA GLY A 184 -4.01 -21.99 3.91
C GLY A 184 -4.42 -22.76 5.16
N SER A 185 -4.19 -24.08 5.16
CA SER A 185 -4.46 -24.99 6.28
C SER A 185 -3.76 -24.60 7.58
N LYS A 186 -2.68 -23.84 7.51
CA LYS A 186 -1.99 -23.25 8.67
C LYS A 186 -2.85 -22.30 9.50
N ARG A 187 -3.87 -21.66 8.87
CA ARG A 187 -4.72 -20.66 9.51
C ARG A 187 -6.19 -21.02 9.55
N SER A 188 -6.68 -21.71 8.54
CA SER A 188 -8.09 -22.01 8.44
C SER A 188 -8.35 -23.31 7.70
N THR A 189 -9.48 -23.96 8.03
CA THR A 189 -10.00 -25.09 7.25
C THR A 189 -10.86 -24.64 6.06
N LYS A 190 -11.07 -23.33 5.87
CA LYS A 190 -11.86 -22.79 4.78
C LYS A 190 -11.15 -23.01 3.45
N ALA A 191 -11.86 -23.56 2.49
CA ALA A 191 -11.40 -23.72 1.13
C ALA A 191 -11.51 -22.40 0.37
N ASN A 192 -10.49 -22.04 -0.40
CA ASN A 192 -10.49 -20.83 -1.22
C ASN A 192 -9.56 -20.97 -2.43
N ALA A 193 -9.82 -20.15 -3.45
CA ALA A 193 -8.93 -19.95 -4.59
C ALA A 193 -9.02 -18.47 -5.01
N PHE A 194 -7.96 -17.92 -5.57
CA PHE A 194 -8.04 -16.58 -6.14
C PHE A 194 -7.13 -16.41 -7.36
N PHE A 195 -7.48 -15.41 -8.15
CA PHE A 195 -6.73 -14.99 -9.32
C PHE A 195 -6.02 -13.67 -9.03
N SER A 196 -4.77 -13.57 -9.47
CA SER A 196 -3.97 -12.36 -9.39
C SER A 196 -3.28 -12.10 -10.72
N GLY A 197 -2.90 -10.84 -10.94
CA GLY A 197 -2.17 -10.43 -12.14
C GLY A 197 -3.06 -9.95 -13.28
N LEU A 198 -2.50 -9.05 -14.07
CA LEU A 198 -3.14 -8.47 -15.25
C LEU A 198 -2.35 -8.84 -16.52
N GLY A 199 -3.05 -8.95 -17.66
CA GLY A 199 -2.41 -9.24 -18.94
C GLY A 199 -1.72 -10.62 -18.96
N PRO A 200 -0.42 -10.69 -19.30
CA PRO A 200 0.33 -11.96 -19.41
C PRO A 200 0.81 -12.53 -18.07
N ARG A 201 0.64 -11.80 -16.96
CA ARG A 201 1.11 -12.20 -15.62
C ARG A 201 -0.01 -12.79 -14.75
N LYS A 202 -0.92 -13.53 -15.36
CA LYS A 202 -2.04 -14.15 -14.65
C LYS A 202 -1.54 -15.34 -13.83
N THR A 203 -1.85 -15.32 -12.55
CA THR A 203 -1.49 -16.36 -11.59
C THR A 203 -2.76 -16.88 -10.94
N ILE A 204 -2.86 -18.20 -10.81
CA ILE A 204 -3.88 -18.87 -10.01
C ILE A 204 -3.23 -19.32 -8.71
N ALA A 205 -3.91 -19.06 -7.59
CA ALA A 205 -3.49 -19.52 -6.29
C ALA A 205 -4.62 -20.36 -5.66
N LEU A 206 -4.35 -21.62 -5.43
CA LEU A 206 -5.25 -22.60 -4.82
C LEU A 206 -4.84 -22.83 -3.37
N TYR A 207 -5.77 -22.85 -2.46
CA TYR A 207 -5.49 -23.24 -1.08
C TYR A 207 -5.34 -24.76 -1.01
N ASP A 208 -4.38 -25.24 -0.23
CA ASP A 208 -4.19 -26.65 0.08
C ASP A 208 -5.50 -27.30 0.60
N THR A 209 -6.22 -26.59 1.46
CA THR A 209 -7.54 -27.00 1.97
C THR A 209 -8.62 -27.16 0.88
N LEU A 210 -8.50 -26.46 -0.25
CA LEU A 210 -9.41 -26.61 -1.38
C LEU A 210 -9.09 -27.91 -2.14
N ILE A 211 -7.79 -28.17 -2.38
CA ILE A 211 -7.32 -29.35 -3.09
C ILE A 211 -7.63 -30.62 -2.30
N GLU A 212 -7.49 -30.60 -0.97
CA GLU A 212 -7.79 -31.74 -0.11
C GLU A 212 -9.28 -32.12 -0.05
N LYS A 213 -10.18 -31.15 -0.19
CA LYS A 213 -11.62 -31.34 -0.01
C LYS A 213 -12.39 -31.64 -1.28
N HIS A 214 -11.84 -31.34 -2.43
CA HIS A 214 -12.55 -31.40 -3.71
C HIS A 214 -11.84 -32.27 -4.72
N GLY A 215 -12.62 -32.94 -5.55
CA GLY A 215 -12.11 -33.67 -6.69
C GLY A 215 -11.57 -32.73 -7.79
N GLU A 216 -10.69 -33.26 -8.66
CA GLU A 216 -10.08 -32.47 -9.73
C GLU A 216 -11.09 -31.80 -10.66
N GLU A 217 -12.21 -32.48 -10.98
CA GLU A 217 -13.27 -31.92 -11.82
C GLU A 217 -14.00 -30.75 -11.15
N GLU A 218 -14.20 -30.82 -9.83
CA GLU A 218 -14.81 -29.74 -9.04
C GLU A 218 -13.87 -28.55 -8.97
N LEU A 219 -12.55 -28.82 -8.80
CA LEU A 219 -11.53 -27.77 -8.81
C LEU A 219 -11.49 -27.03 -10.14
N VAL A 220 -11.57 -27.76 -11.27
CA VAL A 220 -11.65 -27.15 -12.59
C VAL A 220 -12.94 -26.33 -12.76
N ALA A 221 -14.08 -26.79 -12.19
CA ALA A 221 -15.33 -26.04 -12.23
C ALA A 221 -15.25 -24.74 -11.42
N VAL A 222 -14.65 -24.76 -10.22
CA VAL A 222 -14.37 -23.55 -9.42
C VAL A 222 -13.51 -22.57 -10.20
N LEU A 223 -12.43 -23.07 -10.83
CA LEU A 223 -11.56 -22.24 -11.67
C LEU A 223 -12.30 -21.67 -12.89
N ALA A 224 -13.21 -22.45 -13.49
CA ALA A 224 -14.04 -21.98 -14.60
C ALA A 224 -14.91 -20.79 -14.19
N HIS A 225 -15.49 -20.84 -12.97
CA HIS A 225 -16.26 -19.75 -12.40
C HIS A 225 -15.40 -18.48 -12.26
N GLU A 226 -14.22 -18.59 -11.68
CA GLU A 226 -13.29 -17.47 -11.47
C GLU A 226 -12.78 -16.87 -12.80
N VAL A 227 -12.42 -17.72 -13.77
CA VAL A 227 -12.05 -17.26 -15.13
C VAL A 227 -13.20 -16.53 -15.79
N GLY A 228 -14.44 -16.95 -15.53
CA GLY A 228 -15.68 -16.27 -15.99
C GLY A 228 -15.75 -14.82 -15.45
N HIS A 229 -15.51 -14.62 -14.16
CA HIS A 229 -15.44 -13.30 -13.55
C HIS A 229 -14.36 -12.44 -14.18
N PHE A 230 -13.18 -13.00 -14.43
CA PHE A 230 -12.10 -12.30 -15.07
C PHE A 230 -12.42 -11.90 -16.52
N LYS A 231 -12.97 -12.83 -17.32
CA LYS A 231 -13.35 -12.55 -18.74
C LYS A 231 -14.40 -11.45 -18.85
N LYS A 232 -15.37 -11.42 -17.92
CA LYS A 232 -16.40 -10.38 -17.86
C LYS A 232 -15.88 -9.06 -17.26
N LYS A 233 -14.57 -8.97 -16.97
CA LYS A 233 -13.91 -7.77 -16.41
C LYS A 233 -14.54 -7.29 -15.10
N HIS A 234 -15.15 -8.19 -14.32
CA HIS A 234 -15.79 -7.83 -13.05
C HIS A 234 -14.82 -7.13 -12.09
N VAL A 235 -13.55 -7.48 -12.11
CA VAL A 235 -12.50 -6.79 -11.33
C VAL A 235 -12.37 -5.31 -11.73
N LEU A 236 -12.46 -5.00 -13.02
CA LEU A 236 -12.38 -3.60 -13.51
C LEU A 236 -13.68 -2.82 -13.30
N THR A 237 -14.83 -3.50 -13.28
CA THR A 237 -16.13 -2.85 -13.07
C THR A 237 -16.46 -2.63 -11.59
N SER A 238 -15.75 -3.30 -10.68
CA SER A 238 -15.90 -3.16 -9.22
C SER A 238 -14.85 -2.22 -8.59
N MET A 239 -13.92 -1.67 -9.39
CA MET A 239 -12.99 -0.60 -9.02
C MET A 239 -13.57 0.78 -9.30
#